data_f81b57333255aef1bf58adf935c0166c
#
_entry.id   f81b57333255aef1bf58adf935c0166c
#
_cell.length_a   1.000
_cell.length_b   1.000
_cell.length_c   1.000
_cell.angle_alpha   90.00
_cell.angle_beta   90.00
_cell.angle_gamma   90.00
#
_symmetry.space_group_name_H-M   'P 1'
#
loop_
_entity.id
_entity.type
_entity.pdbx_description
1 polymer ?
#
loop_
_entity_poly.entity_id
_entity_poly.type
_entity_poly.pdbx_seq_one_letter_code
_entity_poly.pdbx_strand_id
1 'polypeptide(L)'
;RKETELRLQRLAMSDPLTGLANRAHFVAAVTQATASSGDRGLVAILLLDLDEFKRINDTAGHDAGDALLQTVAERLRGALRPGDLIARMGGDEFAVLLTRLPDAEALQPILMRITDQLHAPFSHAGRPLECRASIGVALYPDHGADDVALFKHADIALYHAKNNGRGRAILFQPHLLDSWERETAMLDRARHILSHEQPCPWYQPKISLQDGGIIGFEALFRCPVADGSIIMPGDIARAFEHPELGPALTERMVERVIDDCARWRSKGLAVGHV
;
A
#
# COMPACT_ATOMS: atom_id res chain seq x y z
N ARG A 1 7.57 -44.29 7.06
CA ARG A 1 7.42 -43.75 5.68
C ARG A 1 6.22 -42.81 5.58
N LYS A 2 5.00 -43.25 5.92
CA LYS A 2 3.76 -42.45 5.89
C LYS A 2 3.80 -41.22 6.84
N GLU A 3 4.40 -41.39 8.00
CA GLU A 3 4.54 -40.33 9.01
C GLU A 3 5.57 -39.26 8.58
N THR A 4 6.65 -39.69 7.93
CA THR A 4 7.67 -38.80 7.35
C THR A 4 7.11 -38.01 6.16
N GLU A 5 6.31 -38.63 5.34
CA GLU A 5 5.64 -38.03 4.18
C GLU A 5 4.60 -36.98 4.59
N LEU A 6 3.78 -37.28 5.61
CA LEU A 6 2.85 -36.34 6.23
C LEU A 6 3.57 -35.15 6.90
N ARG A 7 4.73 -35.40 7.50
CA ARG A 7 5.56 -34.35 8.09
C ARG A 7 6.19 -33.43 7.03
N LEU A 8 6.68 -34.03 5.93
CA LEU A 8 7.20 -33.27 4.77
C LEU A 8 6.10 -32.45 4.09
N GLN A 9 4.90 -33.00 3.92
CA GLN A 9 3.75 -32.28 3.38
C GLN A 9 3.33 -31.10 4.28
N ARG A 10 3.31 -31.28 5.61
CA ARG A 10 3.03 -30.20 6.55
C ARG A 10 4.10 -29.09 6.47
N LEU A 11 5.38 -29.46 6.42
CA LEU A 11 6.46 -28.49 6.28
C LEU A 11 6.42 -27.73 4.94
N ALA A 12 5.94 -28.38 3.87
CA ALA A 12 5.78 -27.77 2.56
C ALA A 12 4.56 -26.83 2.45
N MET A 13 3.57 -26.96 3.35
CA MET A 13 2.27 -26.28 3.26
C MET A 13 1.97 -25.32 4.42
N SER A 14 2.86 -25.18 5.40
CA SER A 14 2.67 -24.30 6.55
C SER A 14 3.85 -23.36 6.78
N ASP A 15 3.56 -22.21 7.41
CA ASP A 15 4.56 -21.26 7.90
C ASP A 15 5.13 -21.78 9.23
N PRO A 16 6.46 -21.89 9.37
CA PRO A 16 7.07 -22.50 10.56
C PRO A 16 6.93 -21.67 11.84
N LEU A 17 6.78 -20.35 11.74
CA LEU A 17 6.67 -19.46 12.90
C LEU A 17 5.26 -19.46 13.49
N THR A 18 4.25 -19.38 12.64
CA THR A 18 2.84 -19.20 13.04
C THR A 18 2.03 -20.48 12.99
N GLY A 19 2.52 -21.50 12.28
CA GLY A 19 1.80 -22.76 12.03
C GLY A 19 0.53 -22.57 11.17
N LEU A 20 0.37 -21.43 10.52
CA LEU A 20 -0.68 -21.17 9.52
C LEU A 20 -0.33 -21.80 8.17
N ALA A 21 -1.25 -21.84 7.23
CA ALA A 21 -0.91 -22.13 5.86
C ALA A 21 0.15 -21.16 5.34
N ASN A 22 1.03 -21.64 4.46
CA ASN A 22 1.96 -20.77 3.76
C ASN A 22 1.34 -20.24 2.44
N ARG A 23 2.05 -19.36 1.75
CA ARG A 23 1.63 -18.75 0.48
C ARG A 23 1.24 -19.80 -0.57
N ALA A 24 2.03 -20.86 -0.72
CA ALA A 24 1.78 -21.89 -1.73
C ALA A 24 0.46 -22.64 -1.48
N HIS A 25 0.20 -22.99 -0.23
CA HIS A 25 -1.05 -23.63 0.18
C HIS A 25 -2.24 -22.69 -0.03
N PHE A 26 -2.10 -21.39 0.33
CA PHE A 26 -3.16 -20.41 0.17
C PHE A 26 -3.57 -20.22 -1.29
N VAL A 27 -2.59 -20.02 -2.18
CA VAL A 27 -2.85 -19.85 -3.62
C VAL A 27 -3.57 -21.07 -4.19
N ALA A 28 -3.08 -22.29 -3.90
CA ALA A 28 -3.71 -23.51 -4.37
C ALA A 28 -5.17 -23.64 -3.87
N ALA A 29 -5.43 -23.25 -2.61
CA ALA A 29 -6.78 -23.28 -2.04
C ALA A 29 -7.71 -22.26 -2.70
N VAL A 30 -7.22 -21.05 -3.02
CA VAL A 30 -7.99 -20.03 -3.75
C VAL A 30 -8.35 -20.53 -5.14
N THR A 31 -7.37 -21.04 -5.90
CA THR A 31 -7.61 -21.62 -7.23
C THR A 31 -8.66 -22.73 -7.19
N GLN A 32 -8.59 -23.61 -6.19
CA GLN A 32 -9.58 -24.68 -6.01
C GLN A 32 -10.96 -24.13 -5.64
N ALA A 33 -11.03 -23.13 -4.76
CA ALA A 33 -12.28 -22.53 -4.31
C ALA A 33 -13.01 -21.82 -5.45
N THR A 34 -12.28 -21.03 -6.27
CA THR A 34 -12.85 -20.33 -7.44
C THR A 34 -13.33 -21.31 -8.52
N ALA A 35 -12.54 -22.36 -8.80
CA ALA A 35 -12.95 -23.41 -9.76
C ALA A 35 -14.19 -24.21 -9.31
N SER A 36 -14.45 -24.29 -8.00
CA SER A 36 -15.52 -25.12 -7.42
C SER A 36 -16.74 -24.31 -6.99
N SER A 37 -16.75 -22.99 -7.17
CA SER A 37 -17.73 -22.10 -6.53
C SER A 37 -19.11 -22.06 -7.20
N GLY A 38 -19.34 -22.65 -8.36
CA GLY A 38 -20.67 -22.78 -8.99
C GLY A 38 -21.85 -22.35 -8.10
N ASP A 39 -22.77 -23.23 -7.76
CA ASP A 39 -23.93 -22.95 -6.89
C ASP A 39 -23.61 -22.86 -5.36
N ARG A 40 -22.35 -22.73 -4.94
CA ARG A 40 -21.94 -22.87 -3.54
C ARG A 40 -21.76 -21.58 -2.74
N GLY A 41 -22.23 -20.45 -3.27
CA GLY A 41 -22.06 -19.14 -2.62
C GLY A 41 -20.77 -18.42 -2.99
N LEU A 42 -20.58 -17.22 -2.44
CA LEU A 42 -19.42 -16.38 -2.74
C LEU A 42 -18.15 -16.89 -2.05
N VAL A 43 -17.03 -16.58 -2.67
CA VAL A 43 -15.69 -16.76 -2.09
C VAL A 43 -15.08 -15.38 -1.85
N ALA A 44 -14.52 -15.14 -0.67
CA ALA A 44 -13.80 -13.92 -0.39
C ALA A 44 -12.32 -14.20 -0.09
N ILE A 45 -11.44 -13.40 -0.64
CA ILE A 45 -10.07 -13.31 -0.16
C ILE A 45 -9.85 -11.99 0.57
N LEU A 46 -9.15 -12.07 1.69
CA LEU A 46 -8.70 -10.94 2.47
C LEU A 46 -7.18 -10.97 2.46
N LEU A 47 -6.56 -9.90 2.03
CA LEU A 47 -5.12 -9.67 2.19
C LEU A 47 -4.93 -8.68 3.34
N LEU A 48 -4.08 -9.03 4.29
CA LEU A 48 -3.85 -8.26 5.50
C LEU A 48 -2.36 -7.92 5.59
N ASP A 49 -2.08 -6.71 6.05
CA ASP A 49 -0.71 -6.23 6.29
C ASP A 49 -0.67 -5.51 7.64
N LEU A 50 0.31 -5.85 8.47
CA LEU A 50 0.45 -5.25 9.81
C LEU A 50 1.06 -3.87 9.71
N ASP A 51 0.28 -2.87 10.05
CA ASP A 51 0.69 -1.48 9.97
C ASP A 51 1.89 -1.21 10.91
N GLU A 52 2.94 -0.59 10.37
CA GLU A 52 4.15 -0.21 11.09
C GLU A 52 4.90 -1.38 11.76
N PHE A 53 4.77 -2.62 11.28
CA PHE A 53 5.46 -3.78 11.83
C PHE A 53 6.98 -3.58 11.94
N LYS A 54 7.59 -2.95 10.93
CA LYS A 54 9.02 -2.60 10.97
C LYS A 54 9.37 -1.74 12.18
N ARG A 55 8.53 -0.76 12.55
CA ARG A 55 8.76 0.08 13.74
C ARG A 55 8.75 -0.73 15.04
N ILE A 56 7.94 -1.77 15.12
CA ILE A 56 7.93 -2.69 16.28
C ILE A 56 9.25 -3.46 16.34
N ASN A 57 9.72 -4.01 15.22
CA ASN A 57 11.03 -4.66 15.16
C ASN A 57 12.17 -3.71 15.54
N ASP A 58 12.19 -2.51 15.01
CA ASP A 58 13.24 -1.52 15.23
C ASP A 58 13.24 -1.02 16.69
N THR A 59 12.08 -1.00 17.35
CA THR A 59 11.93 -0.45 18.73
C THR A 59 12.00 -1.52 19.82
N ALA A 60 11.41 -2.69 19.59
CA ALA A 60 11.24 -3.75 20.59
C ALA A 60 12.02 -5.04 20.27
N GLY A 61 12.69 -5.08 19.12
CA GLY A 61 13.49 -6.22 18.65
C GLY A 61 12.69 -7.26 17.85
N HIS A 62 13.41 -8.10 17.12
CA HIS A 62 12.81 -9.14 16.28
C HIS A 62 11.99 -10.17 17.06
N ASP A 63 12.40 -10.47 18.31
CA ASP A 63 11.63 -11.38 19.16
C ASP A 63 10.23 -10.85 19.48
N ALA A 64 10.08 -9.52 19.62
CA ALA A 64 8.78 -8.87 19.78
C ALA A 64 7.94 -8.95 18.51
N GLY A 65 8.57 -8.80 17.35
CA GLY A 65 7.93 -8.97 16.05
C GLY A 65 7.42 -10.40 15.84
N ASP A 66 8.24 -11.40 16.16
CA ASP A 66 7.84 -12.82 16.05
C ASP A 66 6.69 -13.15 17.01
N ALA A 67 6.73 -12.64 18.26
CA ALA A 67 5.64 -12.79 19.21
C ALA A 67 4.34 -12.11 18.72
N LEU A 68 4.45 -10.95 18.09
CA LEU A 68 3.31 -10.28 17.46
C LEU A 68 2.71 -11.14 16.33
N LEU A 69 3.55 -11.65 15.42
CA LEU A 69 3.09 -12.51 14.32
C LEU A 69 2.36 -13.76 14.82
N GLN A 70 2.86 -14.39 15.88
CA GLN A 70 2.19 -15.52 16.55
C GLN A 70 0.86 -15.10 17.18
N THR A 71 0.83 -13.94 17.86
CA THR A 71 -0.39 -13.40 18.47
C THR A 71 -1.45 -13.09 17.40
N VAL A 72 -1.06 -12.49 16.28
CA VAL A 72 -1.95 -12.22 15.13
C VAL A 72 -2.53 -13.52 14.59
N ALA A 73 -1.70 -14.54 14.42
CA ALA A 73 -2.16 -15.87 13.96
C ALA A 73 -3.21 -16.50 14.90
N GLU A 74 -3.01 -16.39 16.21
CA GLU A 74 -3.96 -16.87 17.22
C GLU A 74 -5.28 -16.08 17.20
N ARG A 75 -5.20 -14.76 17.10
CA ARG A 75 -6.36 -13.87 17.02
C ARG A 75 -7.18 -14.11 15.76
N LEU A 76 -6.53 -14.31 14.62
CA LEU A 76 -7.22 -14.67 13.38
C LEU A 76 -7.92 -16.03 13.49
N ARG A 77 -7.28 -17.03 14.12
CA ARG A 77 -7.94 -18.32 14.40
C ARG A 77 -9.16 -18.17 15.29
N GLY A 78 -9.08 -17.31 16.31
CA GLY A 78 -10.22 -17.03 17.21
C GLY A 78 -11.35 -16.22 16.56
N ALA A 79 -11.01 -15.41 15.57
CA ALA A 79 -11.98 -14.59 14.85
C ALA A 79 -12.71 -15.32 13.72
N LEU A 80 -12.24 -16.47 13.27
CA LEU A 80 -12.74 -17.18 12.10
C LEU A 80 -13.32 -18.55 12.47
N ARG A 81 -14.18 -19.08 11.62
CA ARG A 81 -14.81 -20.38 11.84
C ARG A 81 -13.91 -21.53 11.34
N PRO A 82 -14.07 -22.74 11.89
CA PRO A 82 -13.48 -23.91 11.28
C PRO A 82 -13.92 -24.05 9.81
N GLY A 83 -12.94 -24.17 8.90
CA GLY A 83 -13.18 -24.26 7.46
C GLY A 83 -12.77 -23.01 6.68
N ASP A 84 -12.61 -21.87 7.33
CA ASP A 84 -11.92 -20.72 6.74
C ASP A 84 -10.40 -20.99 6.76
N LEU A 85 -9.70 -20.64 5.69
CA LEU A 85 -8.26 -20.84 5.61
C LEU A 85 -7.54 -19.53 5.97
N ILE A 86 -6.56 -19.64 6.87
CA ILE A 86 -5.69 -18.53 7.26
C ILE A 86 -4.28 -18.87 6.84
N ALA A 87 -3.60 -17.93 6.23
CA ALA A 87 -2.22 -18.09 5.78
C ALA A 87 -1.34 -16.92 6.19
N ARG A 88 -0.04 -17.16 6.32
CA ARG A 88 0.98 -16.11 6.31
C ARG A 88 1.67 -16.13 4.96
N MET A 89 1.63 -14.99 4.28
CA MET A 89 2.14 -14.82 2.92
C MET A 89 3.66 -14.57 2.89
N GLY A 90 4.18 -14.02 3.97
CA GLY A 90 5.59 -13.68 4.21
C GLY A 90 5.70 -12.39 5.03
N GLY A 91 6.81 -12.17 5.71
CA GLY A 91 6.99 -10.94 6.50
C GLY A 91 5.84 -10.69 7.49
N ASP A 92 5.16 -9.56 7.32
CA ASP A 92 4.01 -9.07 8.08
C ASP A 92 2.67 -9.26 7.34
N GLU A 93 2.68 -9.99 6.23
CA GLU A 93 1.50 -10.21 5.39
C GLU A 93 0.77 -11.50 5.77
N PHE A 94 -0.53 -11.40 5.97
CA PHE A 94 -1.45 -12.52 6.18
C PHE A 94 -2.53 -12.54 5.10
N ALA A 95 -3.17 -13.69 4.94
CA ALA A 95 -4.30 -13.84 4.05
C ALA A 95 -5.38 -14.73 4.67
N VAL A 96 -6.63 -14.45 4.32
CA VAL A 96 -7.78 -15.25 4.74
C VAL A 96 -8.61 -15.59 3.52
N LEU A 97 -8.99 -16.86 3.40
CA LEU A 97 -9.92 -17.36 2.41
C LEU A 97 -11.22 -17.74 3.12
N LEU A 98 -12.28 -17.04 2.79
CA LEU A 98 -13.64 -17.35 3.23
C LEU A 98 -14.38 -18.01 2.07
N THR A 99 -15.00 -19.14 2.33
CA THR A 99 -15.80 -19.87 1.35
C THR A 99 -17.25 -19.97 1.78
N ARG A 100 -18.17 -20.19 0.83
CA ARG A 100 -19.60 -20.36 1.13
C ARG A 100 -20.20 -19.17 1.89
N LEU A 101 -19.86 -17.96 1.47
CA LEU A 101 -20.57 -16.78 1.94
C LEU A 101 -21.93 -16.70 1.22
N PRO A 102 -23.02 -16.48 1.95
CA PRO A 102 -24.34 -16.38 1.31
C PRO A 102 -24.46 -15.15 0.40
N ASP A 103 -23.88 -14.05 0.83
CA ASP A 103 -23.90 -12.76 0.17
C ASP A 103 -22.71 -11.89 0.63
N ALA A 104 -22.57 -10.70 0.04
CA ALA A 104 -21.52 -9.75 0.42
C ALA A 104 -21.77 -9.11 1.81
N GLU A 105 -22.99 -9.04 2.28
CA GLU A 105 -23.32 -8.45 3.58
C GLU A 105 -22.80 -9.31 4.74
N ALA A 106 -22.71 -10.63 4.53
CA ALA A 106 -22.12 -11.56 5.48
C ALA A 106 -20.65 -11.29 5.80
N LEU A 107 -19.94 -10.53 4.97
CA LEU A 107 -18.55 -10.10 5.22
C LEU A 107 -18.43 -9.11 6.37
N GLN A 108 -19.36 -8.16 6.48
CA GLN A 108 -19.23 -7.04 7.40
C GLN A 108 -19.01 -7.48 8.86
N PRO A 109 -19.80 -8.39 9.44
CA PRO A 109 -19.56 -8.85 10.80
C PRO A 109 -18.24 -9.64 10.95
N ILE A 110 -17.76 -10.30 9.90
CA ILE A 110 -16.49 -11.01 9.92
C ILE A 110 -15.34 -10.01 9.95
N LEU A 111 -15.38 -9.00 9.08
CA LEU A 111 -14.38 -7.94 9.03
C LEU A 111 -14.30 -7.15 10.34
N MET A 112 -15.44 -6.79 10.91
CA MET A 112 -15.47 -6.13 12.22
C MET A 112 -14.79 -6.99 13.29
N ARG A 113 -15.14 -8.27 13.39
CA ARG A 113 -14.54 -9.17 14.37
C ARG A 113 -13.04 -9.34 14.18
N ILE A 114 -12.55 -9.45 12.93
CA ILE A 114 -11.10 -9.51 12.63
C ILE A 114 -10.45 -8.20 13.07
N THR A 115 -10.99 -7.06 12.67
CA THR A 115 -10.43 -5.74 12.98
C THR A 115 -10.36 -5.49 14.49
N ASP A 116 -11.43 -5.79 15.22
CA ASP A 116 -11.49 -5.62 16.68
C ASP A 116 -10.46 -6.51 17.40
N GLN A 117 -10.30 -7.75 16.97
CA GLN A 117 -9.31 -8.66 17.52
C GLN A 117 -7.88 -8.21 17.25
N LEU A 118 -7.62 -7.70 16.05
CA LEU A 118 -6.28 -7.24 15.67
C LEU A 118 -5.91 -5.90 16.33
N HIS A 119 -6.88 -5.04 16.60
CA HIS A 119 -6.66 -3.76 17.29
C HIS A 119 -6.42 -3.90 18.81
N ALA A 120 -6.75 -5.04 19.40
CA ALA A 120 -6.51 -5.24 20.81
C ALA A 120 -4.99 -5.18 21.11
N PRO A 121 -4.56 -4.42 22.14
CA PRO A 121 -3.15 -4.38 22.53
C PRO A 121 -2.62 -5.79 22.81
N PHE A 122 -1.34 -6.02 22.51
CA PHE A 122 -0.65 -7.23 22.95
C PHE A 122 0.47 -6.86 23.92
N SER A 123 0.86 -7.79 24.80
CA SER A 123 1.93 -7.56 25.77
C SER A 123 3.15 -8.40 25.41
N HIS A 124 4.30 -7.75 25.30
CA HIS A 124 5.58 -8.41 25.16
C HIS A 124 6.55 -7.91 26.25
N ALA A 125 7.14 -8.82 27.02
CA ALA A 125 8.03 -8.51 28.15
C ALA A 125 7.45 -7.47 29.14
N GLY A 126 6.13 -7.53 29.40
CA GLY A 126 5.43 -6.61 30.31
C GLY A 126 5.14 -5.22 29.71
N ARG A 127 5.42 -4.98 28.44
CA ARG A 127 5.13 -3.72 27.75
C ARG A 127 3.95 -3.91 26.80
N PRO A 128 2.92 -3.06 26.88
CA PRO A 128 1.83 -3.08 25.90
C PRO A 128 2.36 -2.52 24.57
N LEU A 129 2.07 -3.23 23.48
CA LEU A 129 2.36 -2.81 22.13
C LEU A 129 1.06 -2.80 21.34
N GLU A 130 0.88 -1.79 20.51
CA GLU A 130 -0.26 -1.66 19.62
C GLU A 130 0.18 -1.96 18.21
N CYS A 131 -0.59 -2.76 17.52
CA CYS A 131 -0.47 -3.00 16.09
C CYS A 131 -1.86 -2.98 15.48
N ARG A 132 -1.98 -2.41 14.32
CA ARG A 132 -3.18 -2.43 13.51
C ARG A 132 -2.90 -3.21 12.24
N ALA A 133 -3.95 -3.58 11.53
CA ALA A 133 -3.81 -4.20 10.24
C ALA A 133 -4.68 -3.48 9.21
N SER A 134 -4.12 -3.23 8.05
CA SER A 134 -4.86 -2.82 6.86
C SER A 134 -5.31 -4.07 6.11
N ILE A 135 -6.53 -4.08 5.61
CA ILE A 135 -7.16 -5.26 5.00
C ILE A 135 -7.75 -4.88 3.65
N GLY A 136 -7.34 -5.56 2.60
CA GLY A 136 -7.95 -5.49 1.28
C GLY A 136 -8.80 -6.74 1.02
N VAL A 137 -10.00 -6.56 0.50
CA VAL A 137 -10.98 -7.63 0.33
C VAL A 137 -11.45 -7.68 -1.12
N ALA A 138 -11.50 -8.87 -1.70
CA ALA A 138 -12.14 -9.12 -2.98
C ALA A 138 -13.06 -10.34 -2.93
N LEU A 139 -14.15 -10.29 -3.69
CA LEU A 139 -15.18 -11.32 -3.80
C LEU A 139 -15.15 -12.00 -5.16
N TYR A 140 -15.24 -13.32 -5.18
CA TYR A 140 -15.45 -14.07 -6.40
C TYR A 140 -16.94 -14.52 -6.45
N PRO A 141 -17.62 -14.40 -7.60
CA PRO A 141 -17.12 -13.98 -8.90
C PRO A 141 -17.14 -12.45 -9.15
N ASP A 142 -17.68 -11.64 -8.27
CA ASP A 142 -18.03 -10.23 -8.50
C ASP A 142 -16.79 -9.35 -8.81
N HIS A 143 -15.66 -9.68 -8.20
CA HIS A 143 -14.42 -8.91 -8.31
C HIS A 143 -13.30 -9.69 -9.02
N GLY A 144 -13.62 -10.59 -9.91
CA GLY A 144 -12.62 -11.29 -10.72
C GLY A 144 -13.17 -12.56 -11.36
N ALA A 145 -12.75 -12.83 -12.59
CA ALA A 145 -13.14 -14.05 -13.32
C ALA A 145 -12.27 -15.27 -12.92
N ASP A 146 -11.10 -15.00 -12.30
CA ASP A 146 -10.13 -16.00 -11.89
C ASP A 146 -9.41 -15.58 -10.60
N ASP A 147 -8.55 -16.44 -10.10
CA ASP A 147 -7.76 -16.20 -8.89
C ASP A 147 -6.76 -15.05 -9.06
N VAL A 148 -6.18 -14.88 -10.25
CA VAL A 148 -5.20 -13.81 -10.53
C VAL A 148 -5.85 -12.44 -10.43
N ALA A 149 -7.01 -12.25 -11.07
CA ALA A 149 -7.78 -11.02 -10.98
C ALA A 149 -8.24 -10.75 -9.54
N LEU A 150 -8.67 -11.79 -8.83
CA LEU A 150 -9.12 -11.70 -7.46
C LEU A 150 -8.00 -11.23 -6.53
N PHE A 151 -6.79 -11.78 -6.64
CA PHE A 151 -5.61 -11.33 -5.89
C PHE A 151 -5.26 -9.88 -6.21
N LYS A 152 -5.21 -9.51 -7.50
CA LYS A 152 -4.94 -8.14 -7.93
C LYS A 152 -5.92 -7.15 -7.28
N HIS A 153 -7.20 -7.46 -7.28
CA HIS A 153 -8.22 -6.56 -6.76
C HIS A 153 -8.21 -6.47 -5.22
N ALA A 154 -7.90 -7.57 -4.52
CA ALA A 154 -7.68 -7.51 -3.08
C ALA A 154 -6.44 -6.68 -2.72
N ASP A 155 -5.36 -6.78 -3.49
CA ASP A 155 -4.14 -5.99 -3.29
C ASP A 155 -4.39 -4.49 -3.53
N ILE A 156 -5.12 -4.13 -4.58
CA ILE A 156 -5.55 -2.74 -4.82
C ILE A 156 -6.38 -2.22 -3.65
N ALA A 157 -7.32 -3.00 -3.13
CA ALA A 157 -8.12 -2.61 -1.97
C ALA A 157 -7.24 -2.43 -0.71
N LEU A 158 -6.24 -3.30 -0.51
CA LEU A 158 -5.27 -3.19 0.58
C LEU A 158 -4.41 -1.92 0.45
N TYR A 159 -3.94 -1.61 -0.76
CA TYR A 159 -3.23 -0.36 -1.04
C TYR A 159 -4.06 0.86 -0.64
N HIS A 160 -5.36 0.88 -1.00
CA HIS A 160 -6.26 1.96 -0.61
C HIS A 160 -6.51 1.99 0.91
N ALA A 161 -6.56 0.84 1.60
CA ALA A 161 -6.66 0.81 3.07
C ALA A 161 -5.45 1.48 3.73
N LYS A 162 -4.24 1.20 3.25
CA LYS A 162 -2.99 1.81 3.72
C LYS A 162 -2.94 3.32 3.49
N ASN A 163 -3.37 3.78 2.32
CA ASN A 163 -3.31 5.21 1.95
C ASN A 163 -4.42 6.05 2.59
N ASN A 164 -5.54 5.44 3.00
CA ASN A 164 -6.67 6.14 3.60
C ASN A 164 -6.71 6.04 5.14
N GLY A 165 -5.55 6.05 5.79
CA GLY A 165 -5.43 6.15 7.25
C GLY A 165 -5.19 4.84 7.97
N ARG A 166 -4.92 3.73 7.24
CA ARG A 166 -4.56 2.40 7.79
C ARG A 166 -5.60 1.83 8.78
N GLY A 167 -5.32 0.67 9.36
CA GLY A 167 -6.13 0.05 10.40
C GLY A 167 -7.58 -0.18 10.01
N ARG A 168 -7.87 -0.48 8.75
CA ARG A 168 -9.23 -0.65 8.22
C ARG A 168 -9.31 -1.71 7.13
N ALA A 169 -10.52 -2.23 6.94
CA ALA A 169 -10.83 -3.10 5.83
C ALA A 169 -11.49 -2.30 4.68
N ILE A 170 -11.05 -2.55 3.46
CA ILE A 170 -11.67 -2.01 2.24
C ILE A 170 -12.06 -3.16 1.33
N LEU A 171 -13.33 -3.20 0.94
CA LEU A 171 -13.84 -4.07 -0.10
C LEU A 171 -13.53 -3.43 -1.46
N PHE A 172 -12.97 -4.19 -2.38
CA PHE A 172 -12.70 -3.74 -3.73
C PHE A 172 -13.96 -3.19 -4.40
N GLN A 173 -13.78 -2.11 -5.13
CA GLN A 173 -14.79 -1.53 -6.03
C GLN A 173 -14.08 -1.06 -7.31
N PRO A 174 -14.74 -1.10 -8.49
CA PRO A 174 -14.09 -0.76 -9.76
C PRO A 174 -13.38 0.60 -9.78
N HIS A 175 -13.93 1.62 -9.13
CA HIS A 175 -13.31 2.94 -9.06
C HIS A 175 -11.94 2.95 -8.35
N LEU A 176 -11.65 1.96 -7.50
CA LEU A 176 -10.35 1.81 -6.83
C LEU A 176 -9.26 1.41 -7.84
N LEU A 177 -9.62 0.59 -8.85
CA LEU A 177 -8.72 0.25 -9.93
C LEU A 177 -8.35 1.49 -10.76
N ASP A 178 -9.35 2.29 -11.16
CA ASP A 178 -9.12 3.52 -11.92
C ASP A 178 -8.23 4.52 -11.15
N SER A 179 -8.43 4.61 -9.84
CA SER A 179 -7.62 5.47 -8.98
C SER A 179 -6.18 4.96 -8.88
N TRP A 180 -6.00 3.66 -8.66
CA TRP A 180 -4.70 3.01 -8.56
C TRP A 180 -3.90 3.14 -9.88
N GLU A 181 -4.55 2.94 -11.04
CA GLU A 181 -3.91 3.09 -12.36
C GLU A 181 -3.45 4.53 -12.60
N ARG A 182 -4.28 5.52 -12.24
CA ARG A 182 -3.90 6.93 -12.33
C ARG A 182 -2.72 7.27 -11.43
N GLU A 183 -2.74 6.82 -10.17
CA GLU A 183 -1.64 7.08 -9.22
C GLU A 183 -0.34 6.41 -9.68
N THR A 184 -0.40 5.18 -10.16
CA THR A 184 0.75 4.45 -10.70
C THR A 184 1.32 5.18 -11.92
N ALA A 185 0.48 5.63 -12.85
CA ALA A 185 0.91 6.41 -14.00
C ALA A 185 1.59 7.74 -13.62
N MET A 186 1.12 8.41 -12.55
CA MET A 186 1.76 9.63 -12.03
C MET A 186 3.16 9.33 -11.47
N LEU A 187 3.33 8.23 -10.73
CA LEU A 187 4.62 7.83 -10.17
C LEU A 187 5.61 7.41 -11.28
N ASP A 188 5.15 6.66 -12.27
CA ASP A 188 5.99 6.23 -13.40
C ASP A 188 6.42 7.42 -14.25
N ARG A 189 5.52 8.39 -14.47
CA ARG A 189 5.85 9.65 -15.13
C ARG A 189 6.91 10.44 -14.37
N ALA A 190 6.80 10.51 -13.05
CA ALA A 190 7.80 11.19 -12.21
C ALA A 190 9.18 10.49 -12.25
N ARG A 191 9.22 9.15 -12.25
CA ARG A 191 10.46 8.38 -12.43
C ARG A 191 11.10 8.66 -13.78
N HIS A 192 10.28 8.71 -14.84
CA HIS A 192 10.75 9.05 -16.18
C HIS A 192 11.36 10.46 -16.22
N ILE A 193 10.69 11.44 -15.61
CA ILE A 193 11.22 12.82 -15.52
C ILE A 193 12.59 12.83 -14.85
N LEU A 194 12.72 12.19 -13.69
CA LEU A 194 13.99 12.17 -12.95
C LEU A 194 15.14 11.49 -13.72
N SER A 195 14.82 10.56 -14.62
CA SER A 195 15.81 9.77 -15.35
C SER A 195 16.17 10.36 -16.72
N HIS A 196 15.24 11.04 -17.41
CA HIS A 196 15.38 11.39 -18.82
C HIS A 196 15.13 12.85 -19.14
N GLU A 197 14.41 13.57 -18.28
CA GLU A 197 13.97 14.93 -18.56
C GLU A 197 14.66 15.94 -17.65
N GLN A 198 14.51 17.21 -17.98
CA GLN A 198 15.04 18.29 -17.18
C GLN A 198 13.90 19.21 -16.70
N PRO A 199 13.34 18.96 -15.52
CA PRO A 199 12.37 19.89 -14.95
C PRO A 199 12.99 21.26 -14.77
N CYS A 200 12.21 22.29 -15.05
CA CYS A 200 12.63 23.66 -14.93
C CYS A 200 11.62 24.47 -14.12
N PRO A 201 12.06 25.46 -13.35
CA PRO A 201 11.17 26.39 -12.69
C PRO A 201 10.62 27.43 -13.68
N TRP A 202 9.31 27.65 -13.63
CA TRP A 202 8.70 28.86 -14.14
C TRP A 202 8.49 29.81 -12.98
N TYR A 203 8.76 31.07 -13.19
CA TYR A 203 8.78 32.08 -12.13
C TYR A 203 7.56 32.96 -12.19
N GLN A 204 6.72 32.91 -11.15
CA GLN A 204 5.58 33.80 -10.99
C GLN A 204 5.96 34.96 -10.08
N PRO A 205 5.82 36.23 -10.52
CA PRO A 205 6.17 37.37 -9.68
C PRO A 205 5.21 37.51 -8.50
N LYS A 206 5.79 37.83 -7.33
CA LYS A 206 5.07 38.29 -6.14
C LYS A 206 5.06 39.78 -6.08
N ILE A 207 3.90 40.39 -6.05
CA ILE A 207 3.72 41.83 -6.12
C ILE A 207 3.38 42.41 -4.75
N SER A 208 4.04 43.45 -4.36
CA SER A 208 3.70 44.25 -3.18
C SER A 208 2.36 44.96 -3.39
N LEU A 209 1.44 44.83 -2.45
CA LEU A 209 0.15 45.51 -2.50
C LEU A 209 0.24 46.97 -2.09
N GLN A 210 1.39 47.42 -1.56
CA GLN A 210 1.58 48.79 -1.13
C GLN A 210 1.98 49.73 -2.29
N ASP A 211 2.86 49.28 -3.18
CA ASP A 211 3.47 50.08 -4.22
C ASP A 211 3.47 49.46 -5.61
N GLY A 212 2.94 48.22 -5.73
CA GLY A 212 2.87 47.47 -6.99
C GLY A 212 4.23 46.93 -7.46
N GLY A 213 5.28 47.06 -6.65
CA GLY A 213 6.62 46.57 -6.98
C GLY A 213 6.76 45.06 -6.87
N ILE A 214 7.68 44.47 -7.65
CA ILE A 214 8.01 43.02 -7.54
C ILE A 214 8.90 42.85 -6.31
N ILE A 215 8.44 42.01 -5.36
CA ILE A 215 9.17 41.70 -4.13
C ILE A 215 9.89 40.38 -4.17
N GLY A 216 9.56 39.53 -5.16
CA GLY A 216 10.17 38.20 -5.32
C GLY A 216 9.41 37.37 -6.34
N PHE A 217 9.73 36.10 -6.39
CA PHE A 217 9.14 35.15 -7.34
C PHE A 217 8.75 33.84 -6.62
N GLU A 218 7.79 33.16 -7.18
CA GLU A 218 7.51 31.76 -6.82
C GLU A 218 8.01 30.85 -7.94
N ALA A 219 8.84 29.88 -7.60
CA ALA A 219 9.35 28.89 -8.54
C ALA A 219 8.36 27.73 -8.65
N LEU A 220 7.69 27.64 -9.78
CA LEU A 220 6.66 26.64 -10.07
C LEU A 220 7.23 25.56 -10.96
N PHE A 221 7.08 24.29 -10.52
CA PHE A 221 7.52 23.13 -11.31
C PHE A 221 6.88 23.11 -12.70
N ARG A 222 7.70 22.89 -13.73
CA ARG A 222 7.31 22.58 -15.10
C ARG A 222 8.32 21.59 -15.67
N CYS A 223 7.87 20.69 -16.51
CA CYS A 223 8.77 19.82 -17.24
C CYS A 223 8.39 19.79 -18.73
N PRO A 224 9.08 20.58 -19.58
CA PRO A 224 8.94 20.45 -21.02
C PRO A 224 9.40 19.07 -21.48
N VAL A 225 8.66 18.42 -22.35
CA VAL A 225 9.01 17.11 -22.94
C VAL A 225 9.19 17.23 -24.45
N ALA A 226 9.79 16.20 -25.04
CA ALA A 226 10.23 16.23 -26.44
C ALA A 226 9.10 16.43 -27.46
N ASP A 227 7.87 16.09 -27.14
CA ASP A 227 6.68 16.28 -28.00
C ASP A 227 6.15 17.73 -27.97
N GLY A 228 6.78 18.62 -27.22
CA GLY A 228 6.40 20.01 -27.06
C GLY A 228 5.33 20.25 -25.98
N SER A 229 4.85 19.23 -25.31
CA SER A 229 3.96 19.38 -24.15
C SER A 229 4.72 19.74 -22.87
N ILE A 230 3.99 20.21 -21.87
CA ILE A 230 4.57 20.58 -20.57
C ILE A 230 3.85 19.79 -19.48
N ILE A 231 4.60 18.99 -18.74
CA ILE A 231 4.09 18.28 -17.57
C ILE A 231 3.94 19.29 -16.42
N MET A 232 2.74 19.35 -15.87
CA MET A 232 2.38 20.23 -14.76
C MET A 232 2.47 19.48 -13.41
N PRO A 233 2.54 20.18 -12.27
CA PRO A 233 2.54 19.54 -10.94
C PRO A 233 1.37 18.58 -10.73
N GLY A 234 0.18 18.90 -11.25
CA GLY A 234 -1.01 18.05 -11.15
C GLY A 234 -0.86 16.70 -11.84
N ASP A 235 -0.06 16.63 -12.91
CA ASP A 235 0.16 15.40 -13.68
C ASP A 235 1.03 14.37 -12.94
N ILE A 236 1.70 14.79 -11.87
CA ILE A 236 2.58 13.99 -11.01
C ILE A 236 2.34 14.25 -9.52
N ALA A 237 1.14 14.70 -9.14
CA ALA A 237 0.84 15.16 -7.79
C ALA A 237 1.23 14.13 -6.72
N ARG A 238 0.93 12.84 -6.94
CA ARG A 238 1.28 11.76 -6.01
C ARG A 238 2.78 11.57 -5.82
N ALA A 239 3.60 11.96 -6.79
CA ALA A 239 5.05 11.84 -6.67
C ALA A 239 5.64 12.81 -5.64
N PHE A 240 5.03 13.98 -5.42
CA PHE A 240 5.48 14.91 -4.38
C PHE A 240 5.24 14.40 -2.95
N GLU A 241 4.26 13.52 -2.77
CA GLU A 241 3.97 12.85 -1.49
C GLU A 241 4.77 11.55 -1.30
N HIS A 242 5.41 11.06 -2.38
CA HIS A 242 6.18 9.82 -2.33
C HIS A 242 7.52 10.04 -1.61
N PRO A 243 7.91 9.15 -0.64
CA PRO A 243 9.08 9.36 0.23
C PRO A 243 10.41 9.57 -0.52
N GLU A 244 10.57 8.96 -1.68
CA GLU A 244 11.80 9.04 -2.49
C GLU A 244 11.69 10.03 -3.64
N LEU A 245 10.54 10.05 -4.34
CA LEU A 245 10.40 10.88 -5.54
C LEU A 245 10.20 12.36 -5.20
N GLY A 246 9.46 12.67 -4.14
CA GLY A 246 9.21 14.04 -3.70
C GLY A 246 10.49 14.81 -3.36
N PRO A 247 11.35 14.28 -2.48
CA PRO A 247 12.65 14.88 -2.21
C PRO A 247 13.52 15.01 -3.46
N ALA A 248 13.61 13.97 -4.32
CA ALA A 248 14.41 14.01 -5.53
C ALA A 248 13.94 15.06 -6.55
N LEU A 249 12.62 15.20 -6.74
CA LEU A 249 12.05 16.26 -7.58
C LEU A 249 12.33 17.66 -7.00
N THR A 250 12.22 17.80 -5.68
CA THR A 250 12.48 19.06 -4.98
C THR A 250 13.94 19.46 -5.10
N GLU A 251 14.87 18.54 -4.86
CA GLU A 251 16.32 18.77 -4.99
C GLU A 251 16.68 19.25 -6.39
N ARG A 252 16.18 18.56 -7.43
CA ARG A 252 16.39 18.95 -8.82
C ARG A 252 15.87 20.36 -9.13
N MET A 253 14.72 20.71 -8.57
CA MET A 253 14.15 22.05 -8.73
C MET A 253 14.98 23.12 -8.00
N VAL A 254 15.42 22.85 -6.78
CA VAL A 254 16.25 23.79 -5.98
C VAL A 254 17.58 24.05 -6.67
N GLU A 255 18.27 23.02 -7.19
CA GLU A 255 19.50 23.19 -7.97
C GLU A 255 19.29 24.15 -9.14
N ARG A 256 18.22 23.98 -9.91
CA ARG A 256 17.91 24.87 -11.05
C ARG A 256 17.61 26.29 -10.63
N VAL A 257 16.88 26.50 -9.54
CA VAL A 257 16.62 27.84 -8.98
C VAL A 257 17.93 28.52 -8.58
N ILE A 258 18.84 27.80 -7.94
CA ILE A 258 20.15 28.34 -7.54
C ILE A 258 20.95 28.78 -8.78
N ASP A 259 21.01 27.94 -9.81
CA ASP A 259 21.71 28.25 -11.07
C ASP A 259 21.10 29.46 -11.77
N ASP A 260 19.78 29.54 -11.82
CA ASP A 260 19.09 30.70 -12.42
C ASP A 260 19.35 31.99 -11.64
N CYS A 261 19.28 31.95 -10.32
CA CYS A 261 19.59 33.10 -9.45
C CYS A 261 21.04 33.54 -9.63
N ALA A 262 22.01 32.63 -9.72
CA ALA A 262 23.41 32.94 -9.96
C ALA A 262 23.59 33.63 -11.33
N ARG A 263 22.95 33.09 -12.38
CA ARG A 263 22.99 33.66 -13.73
C ARG A 263 22.34 35.05 -13.80
N TRP A 264 21.23 35.28 -13.11
CA TRP A 264 20.59 36.60 -13.07
C TRP A 264 21.46 37.62 -12.35
N ARG A 265 22.06 37.28 -11.21
CA ARG A 265 22.99 38.14 -10.48
C ARG A 265 24.22 38.52 -11.31
N SER A 266 24.77 37.56 -12.07
CA SER A 266 25.91 37.85 -12.96
C SER A 266 25.59 38.83 -14.09
N LYS A 267 24.30 38.96 -14.46
CA LYS A 267 23.78 39.93 -15.42
C LYS A 267 23.34 41.26 -14.79
N GLY A 268 23.59 41.45 -13.51
CA GLY A 268 23.22 42.66 -12.76
C GLY A 268 21.72 42.80 -12.44
N LEU A 269 20.95 41.69 -12.57
CA LEU A 269 19.53 41.70 -12.21
C LEU A 269 19.37 41.59 -10.69
N ALA A 270 18.60 42.50 -10.10
CA ALA A 270 18.21 42.44 -8.70
C ALA A 270 17.06 41.40 -8.58
N VAL A 271 17.38 40.24 -8.11
CA VAL A 271 16.39 39.20 -7.80
C VAL A 271 16.09 39.32 -6.31
N GLY A 272 14.86 39.59 -5.96
CA GLY A 272 14.41 39.54 -4.56
C GLY A 272 14.59 38.14 -3.95
N HIS A 273 13.57 37.61 -3.33
CA HIS A 273 13.55 36.22 -2.89
C HIS A 273 12.81 35.32 -3.90
N VAL A 274 13.23 34.07 -3.98
CA VAL A 274 12.55 33.01 -4.76
C VAL A 274 12.06 31.95 -3.82
#